data_bee00a5f5e2343bacb52b1656d106560
#
_entry.id   bee00a5f5e2343bacb52b1656d106560
#
_cell.length_a   1.000
_cell.length_b   1.000
_cell.length_c   1.000
_cell.angle_alpha   90.00
_cell.angle_beta   90.00
_cell.angle_gamma   90.00
#
_symmetry.space_group_name_H-M   'P 1'
#
loop_
_entity.id
_entity.type
_entity.pdbx_description
1 polymer ?
#
loop_
_entity_poly.entity_id
_entity_poly.type
_entity_poly.pdbx_seq_one_letter_code
_entity_poly.pdbx_strand_id
1 'polypeptide(L)'
;MSSTYHGNLSISIFGQSHAPAIGVTIDGLPAGERIDMEELGHFLARRAPGQNRLCTPRKEADVPEIVCGAVDGVTCGAPLTAMIRNTNTRSQDYDTLRDVPRPGHADYTAQIKYGGAQDVSGGGHFSGRLTAPLCIAGGICLQLLRQEGIEIFARIVSIAGITDGAPCAAAVSGKPFPVVTDEIGEQMQQAILAAKADGDSVGGVVECVVTGCPAGLGEPMFGGMENRIAQLVFAIPAVKGVEFGAGFAAAAMRGSENNDAFCMENGEIRTATNNCGGILGGITNGMPIVFRAAFKPTPSIRREQRSVSLSRMEECTLSVPGRHDPCIVPRAVPCVEAAAAIAVYDALLEARKYQKTARD
;
A
#
# COMPACT_ATOMS: atom_id res chain seq x y z
N MET A 1 19.09 5.13 -8.42
CA MET A 1 17.95 4.36 -7.85
C MET A 1 16.93 5.39 -7.41
N SER A 2 15.68 5.28 -7.83
CA SER A 2 14.67 6.23 -7.39
C SER A 2 13.66 5.52 -6.50
N SER A 3 13.75 5.73 -5.18
CA SER A 3 12.71 5.43 -4.20
C SER A 3 11.99 6.71 -3.82
N THR A 4 11.81 7.57 -4.82
CA THR A 4 11.17 8.87 -4.69
C THR A 4 9.99 8.94 -5.65
N TYR A 5 8.83 9.25 -5.11
CA TYR A 5 7.65 9.69 -5.85
C TYR A 5 7.77 11.19 -6.10
N HIS A 6 7.42 11.63 -7.29
CA HIS A 6 7.45 13.03 -7.71
C HIS A 6 6.07 13.45 -8.21
N GLY A 7 5.46 14.39 -7.53
CA GLY A 7 4.21 15.05 -7.83
C GLY A 7 4.24 16.47 -7.26
N ASN A 8 3.11 16.96 -6.80
CA ASN A 8 3.02 18.15 -5.93
C ASN A 8 3.64 17.86 -4.56
N LEU A 9 3.51 16.61 -4.09
CA LEU A 9 4.35 16.05 -3.04
C LEU A 9 5.55 15.34 -3.66
N SER A 10 6.72 15.49 -3.03
CA SER A 10 7.88 14.66 -3.30
C SER A 10 8.14 13.78 -2.09
N ILE A 11 8.07 12.45 -2.26
CA ILE A 11 8.18 11.49 -1.16
C ILE A 11 9.37 10.58 -1.42
N SER A 12 10.41 10.68 -0.58
CA SER A 12 11.60 9.82 -0.65
C SER A 12 11.62 8.84 0.51
N ILE A 13 11.60 7.54 0.19
CA ILE A 13 11.74 6.46 1.18
C ILE A 13 13.20 6.03 1.23
N PHE A 14 13.77 5.95 2.43
CA PHE A 14 15.17 5.58 2.66
C PHE A 14 15.32 4.46 3.69
N GLY A 15 16.52 3.89 3.73
CA GLY A 15 16.90 2.80 4.63
C GLY A 15 16.72 1.40 4.01
N GLN A 16 17.06 0.38 4.77
CA GLN A 16 16.96 -1.04 4.44
C GLN A 16 16.40 -1.82 5.64
N SER A 17 15.94 -3.04 5.38
CA SER A 17 15.27 -3.88 6.40
C SER A 17 16.10 -4.06 7.67
N HIS A 18 17.43 -4.15 7.54
CA HIS A 18 18.37 -4.39 8.64
C HIS A 18 19.32 -3.22 8.88
N ALA A 19 19.13 -2.08 8.21
CA ALA A 19 19.82 -0.83 8.53
C ALA A 19 19.41 -0.31 9.92
N PRO A 20 20.17 0.60 10.53
CA PRO A 20 19.82 1.20 11.83
C PRO A 20 18.43 1.85 11.87
N ALA A 21 17.98 2.40 10.73
CA ALA A 21 16.66 3.02 10.60
C ALA A 21 16.12 2.89 9.17
N ILE A 22 14.79 3.06 9.05
CA ILE A 22 14.07 3.30 7.82
C ILE A 22 13.27 4.59 7.99
N GLY A 23 13.00 5.31 6.92
CA GLY A 23 12.26 6.56 7.05
C GLY A 23 11.76 7.11 5.72
N VAL A 24 11.14 8.27 5.82
CA VAL A 24 10.57 9.02 4.71
C VAL A 24 10.88 10.50 4.86
N THR A 25 11.18 11.14 3.74
CA THR A 25 11.17 12.61 3.61
C THR A 25 10.02 12.99 2.69
N ILE A 26 9.19 13.92 3.14
CA ILE A 26 8.02 14.45 2.42
C ILE A 26 8.25 15.93 2.18
N ASP A 27 8.36 16.33 0.94
CA ASP A 27 8.43 17.74 0.53
C ASP A 27 7.12 18.15 -0.15
N GLY A 28 6.74 19.43 -0.02
CA GLY A 28 5.51 19.99 -0.58
C GLY A 28 4.30 19.95 0.36
N LEU A 29 4.45 19.56 1.62
CA LEU A 29 3.38 19.73 2.62
C LEU A 29 3.16 21.22 2.90
N PRO A 30 1.89 21.70 2.94
CA PRO A 30 1.58 23.07 3.35
C PRO A 30 2.09 23.34 4.77
N ALA A 31 2.49 24.57 5.04
CA ALA A 31 2.81 25.02 6.39
C ALA A 31 1.53 25.26 7.20
N GLY A 32 1.59 25.01 8.52
CA GLY A 32 0.49 25.26 9.44
C GLY A 32 -0.42 24.06 9.69
N GLU A 33 -0.15 22.90 9.08
CA GLU A 33 -0.94 21.69 9.25
C GLU A 33 -0.52 20.95 10.54
N ARG A 34 -1.49 20.65 11.40
CA ARG A 34 -1.26 19.87 12.63
C ARG A 34 -1.23 18.37 12.33
N ILE A 35 -0.20 17.72 12.81
CA ILE A 35 -0.05 16.27 12.75
C ILE A 35 -0.41 15.67 14.11
N ASP A 36 -1.42 14.81 14.15
CA ASP A 36 -1.73 14.01 15.33
C ASP A 36 -0.86 12.74 15.33
N MET A 37 0.11 12.73 16.25
CA MET A 37 1.06 11.62 16.37
C MET A 37 0.44 10.36 16.99
N GLU A 38 -0.60 10.50 17.81
CA GLU A 38 -1.32 9.37 18.39
C GLU A 38 -2.14 8.66 17.32
N GLU A 39 -2.90 9.41 16.53
CA GLU A 39 -3.63 8.89 15.37
C GLU A 39 -2.69 8.21 14.36
N LEU A 40 -1.56 8.86 14.04
CA LEU A 40 -0.53 8.27 13.17
C LEU A 40 0.02 6.96 13.75
N GLY A 41 0.25 6.90 15.04
CA GLY A 41 0.68 5.70 15.75
C GLY A 41 -0.35 4.56 15.65
N HIS A 42 -1.64 4.85 15.84
CA HIS A 42 -2.72 3.88 15.67
C HIS A 42 -2.81 3.36 14.23
N PHE A 43 -2.65 4.23 13.24
CA PHE A 43 -2.62 3.82 11.84
C PHE A 43 -1.44 2.89 11.54
N LEU A 44 -0.23 3.22 11.99
CA LEU A 44 0.97 2.41 11.81
C LEU A 44 0.88 1.07 12.54
N ALA A 45 0.23 1.01 13.70
CA ALA A 45 0.02 -0.22 14.45
C ALA A 45 -0.74 -1.27 13.64
N ARG A 46 -1.71 -0.90 12.79
CA ARG A 46 -2.44 -1.82 11.89
C ARG A 46 -1.50 -2.53 10.91
N ARG A 47 -0.42 -1.87 10.50
CA ARG A 47 0.59 -2.41 9.60
C ARG A 47 1.67 -3.20 10.34
N ALA A 48 1.96 -2.87 11.60
CA ALA A 48 3.08 -3.41 12.38
C ALA A 48 3.06 -4.96 12.46
N PRO A 49 4.22 -5.63 12.49
CA PRO A 49 4.28 -7.08 12.62
C PRO A 49 3.97 -7.55 14.04
N GLY A 50 3.59 -8.84 14.19
CA GLY A 50 3.44 -9.49 15.50
C GLY A 50 2.14 -9.19 16.24
N GLN A 51 1.12 -8.65 15.55
CA GLN A 51 -0.17 -8.29 16.14
C GLN A 51 -1.02 -9.52 16.53
N ASN A 52 -0.91 -10.63 15.78
CA ASN A 52 -1.70 -11.82 15.99
C ASN A 52 -1.04 -13.09 15.43
N ARG A 53 -1.70 -14.24 15.60
CA ARG A 53 -1.21 -15.55 15.12
C ARG A 53 -1.11 -15.72 13.61
N LEU A 54 -1.75 -14.84 12.84
CA LEU A 54 -1.79 -14.86 11.38
C LEU A 54 -0.57 -14.17 10.75
N CYS A 55 0.22 -13.44 11.55
CA CYS A 55 1.39 -12.69 11.13
C CYS A 55 2.70 -13.39 11.53
N THR A 56 3.80 -12.81 11.05
CA THR A 56 5.15 -13.13 11.55
C THR A 56 5.24 -12.90 13.07
N PRO A 57 5.98 -13.73 13.82
CA PRO A 57 6.24 -13.51 15.24
C PRO A 57 7.28 -12.39 15.50
N ARG A 58 7.82 -11.75 14.48
CA ARG A 58 8.67 -10.56 14.62
C ARG A 58 7.87 -9.45 15.30
N LYS A 59 8.47 -8.74 16.25
CA LYS A 59 7.85 -7.57 16.90
C LYS A 59 8.67 -6.33 16.61
N GLU A 60 8.02 -5.31 16.10
CA GLU A 60 8.57 -3.96 15.90
C GLU A 60 7.47 -2.98 16.29
N ALA A 61 7.79 -2.00 17.11
CA ALA A 61 6.81 -1.04 17.60
C ALA A 61 6.36 -0.05 16.52
N ASP A 62 7.19 0.14 15.46
CA ASP A 62 6.97 1.06 14.34
C ASP A 62 6.63 2.50 14.78
N VAL A 63 7.21 2.95 15.90
CA VAL A 63 7.00 4.30 16.41
C VAL A 63 7.80 5.29 15.56
N PRO A 64 7.14 6.25 14.89
CA PRO A 64 7.81 7.24 14.07
C PRO A 64 8.39 8.36 14.94
N GLU A 65 9.59 8.82 14.59
CA GLU A 65 10.28 9.97 15.16
C GLU A 65 10.35 11.05 14.07
N ILE A 66 9.69 12.20 14.27
CA ILE A 66 9.83 13.35 13.36
C ILE A 66 11.17 14.02 13.65
N VAL A 67 12.05 14.06 12.65
CA VAL A 67 13.41 14.60 12.74
C VAL A 67 13.43 16.10 12.43
N CYS A 68 12.62 16.53 11.45
CA CYS A 68 12.50 17.93 11.01
C CYS A 68 11.21 18.14 10.20
N GLY A 69 10.93 19.41 9.85
CA GLY A 69 9.77 19.79 9.02
C GLY A 69 8.50 20.06 9.82
N ALA A 70 8.53 19.87 11.15
CA ALA A 70 7.45 20.27 12.04
C ALA A 70 8.00 20.92 13.32
N VAL A 71 7.24 21.85 13.91
CA VAL A 71 7.50 22.51 15.20
C VAL A 71 6.26 22.31 16.05
N ASP A 72 6.41 21.73 17.23
CA ASP A 72 5.30 21.42 18.16
C ASP A 72 4.13 20.66 17.49
N GLY A 73 4.48 19.72 16.57
CA GLY A 73 3.51 18.91 15.83
C GLY A 73 2.81 19.64 14.69
N VAL A 74 3.27 20.83 14.29
CA VAL A 74 2.72 21.63 13.19
C VAL A 74 3.76 21.74 12.08
N THR A 75 3.38 21.47 10.82
CA THR A 75 4.26 21.59 9.65
C THR A 75 4.74 23.02 9.48
N CYS A 76 6.01 23.21 9.14
CA CYS A 76 6.61 24.56 9.01
C CYS A 76 6.96 24.93 7.56
N GLY A 77 6.54 24.13 6.56
CA GLY A 77 6.83 24.34 5.14
C GLY A 77 8.21 23.87 4.67
N ALA A 78 9.09 23.44 5.61
CA ALA A 78 10.31 22.72 5.26
C ALA A 78 9.99 21.25 4.98
N PRO A 79 10.84 20.50 4.22
CA PRO A 79 10.68 19.06 4.05
C PRO A 79 10.55 18.36 5.40
N LEU A 80 9.48 17.57 5.57
CA LEU A 80 9.25 16.79 6.77
C LEU A 80 9.97 15.46 6.63
N THR A 81 10.84 15.16 7.60
CA THR A 81 11.53 13.86 7.68
C THR A 81 11.11 13.13 8.94
N ALA A 82 10.66 11.89 8.76
CA ALA A 82 10.34 10.98 9.86
C ALA A 82 11.05 9.64 9.68
N MET A 83 11.47 9.01 10.78
CA MET A 83 12.15 7.72 10.75
C MET A 83 11.67 6.78 11.84
N ILE A 84 11.88 5.49 11.61
CA ILE A 84 11.64 4.41 12.57
C ILE A 84 12.97 3.68 12.78
N ARG A 85 13.40 3.53 14.04
CA ARG A 85 14.60 2.74 14.39
C ARG A 85 14.29 1.25 14.29
N ASN A 86 15.18 0.49 13.63
CA ASN A 86 15.09 -0.96 13.60
C ASN A 86 15.73 -1.54 14.87
N THR A 87 14.97 -2.33 15.62
CA THR A 87 15.41 -2.88 16.91
C THR A 87 15.54 -4.40 16.92
N ASN A 88 14.96 -5.11 15.96
CA ASN A 88 14.89 -6.57 15.92
C ASN A 88 15.46 -7.15 14.61
N THR A 89 16.76 -6.93 14.37
CA THR A 89 17.47 -7.38 13.16
C THR A 89 18.32 -8.63 13.45
N ARG A 90 18.29 -9.62 12.51
CA ARG A 90 19.11 -10.84 12.53
C ARG A 90 19.72 -11.03 11.14
N SER A 91 20.90 -10.49 10.92
CA SER A 91 21.53 -10.46 9.58
C SER A 91 22.11 -11.82 9.15
N GLN A 92 22.50 -12.67 10.09
CA GLN A 92 23.14 -13.98 9.82
C GLN A 92 22.24 -14.98 9.06
N ASP A 93 20.92 -14.83 9.12
CA ASP A 93 19.96 -15.73 8.48
C ASP A 93 19.93 -15.59 6.94
N TYR A 94 20.69 -14.64 6.34
CA TYR A 94 20.58 -14.26 4.94
C TYR A 94 21.83 -14.43 4.08
N ASP A 95 22.93 -14.95 4.64
CA ASP A 95 24.21 -15.06 3.91
C ASP A 95 24.12 -15.98 2.69
N THR A 96 23.39 -17.08 2.79
CA THR A 96 23.15 -18.01 1.67
C THR A 96 22.38 -17.37 0.52
N LEU A 97 21.56 -16.34 0.78
CA LEU A 97 20.75 -15.65 -0.23
C LEU A 97 21.56 -14.74 -1.16
N ARG A 98 22.83 -14.50 -0.85
CA ARG A 98 23.77 -13.82 -1.79
C ARG A 98 24.05 -14.67 -3.02
N ASP A 99 24.13 -15.99 -2.83
CA ASP A 99 24.46 -16.93 -3.88
C ASP A 99 23.22 -17.65 -4.44
N VAL A 100 22.24 -17.96 -3.59
CA VAL A 100 21.05 -18.72 -3.98
C VAL A 100 19.81 -17.82 -3.83
N PRO A 101 19.35 -17.19 -4.93
CA PRO A 101 18.22 -16.26 -4.87
C PRO A 101 16.89 -16.96 -4.59
N ARG A 102 16.05 -16.33 -3.80
CA ARG A 102 14.67 -16.81 -3.54
C ARG A 102 13.82 -16.70 -4.79
N PRO A 103 13.13 -17.77 -5.21
CA PRO A 103 12.12 -17.69 -6.25
C PRO A 103 11.05 -16.65 -5.92
N GLY A 104 10.69 -15.82 -6.90
CA GLY A 104 9.67 -14.79 -6.72
C GLY A 104 10.06 -13.57 -5.87
N HIS A 105 11.31 -13.49 -5.39
CA HIS A 105 11.87 -12.30 -4.71
C HIS A 105 12.76 -11.48 -5.65
N ALA A 106 13.17 -10.29 -5.21
CA ALA A 106 14.05 -9.41 -5.98
C ALA A 106 15.55 -9.79 -5.92
N ASP A 107 15.94 -10.86 -5.25
CA ASP A 107 17.34 -11.20 -4.99
C ASP A 107 18.16 -11.28 -6.28
N TYR A 108 17.69 -12.04 -7.27
CA TYR A 108 18.36 -12.17 -8.58
C TYR A 108 18.37 -10.86 -9.37
N THR A 109 17.21 -10.21 -9.49
CA THR A 109 17.10 -8.97 -10.29
C THR A 109 17.90 -7.83 -9.68
N ALA A 110 18.00 -7.75 -8.35
CA ALA A 110 18.83 -6.80 -7.65
C ALA A 110 20.32 -7.09 -7.84
N GLN A 111 20.70 -8.38 -7.81
CA GLN A 111 22.08 -8.82 -8.09
C GLN A 111 22.55 -8.35 -9.46
N ILE A 112 21.73 -8.54 -10.49
CA ILE A 112 22.03 -8.09 -11.86
C ILE A 112 22.07 -6.56 -11.94
N LYS A 113 21.05 -5.90 -11.39
CA LYS A 113 20.92 -4.43 -11.50
C LYS A 113 22.05 -3.67 -10.80
N TYR A 114 22.49 -4.16 -9.65
CA TYR A 114 23.46 -3.45 -8.78
C TYR A 114 24.83 -4.11 -8.72
N GLY A 115 25.08 -5.14 -9.54
CA GLY A 115 26.38 -5.82 -9.60
C GLY A 115 26.82 -6.43 -8.27
N GLY A 116 25.88 -6.85 -7.42
CA GLY A 116 26.18 -7.44 -6.12
C GLY A 116 26.35 -6.44 -4.97
N ALA A 117 26.22 -5.14 -5.22
CA ALA A 117 26.36 -4.11 -4.20
C ALA A 117 25.10 -3.89 -3.31
N GLN A 118 23.98 -4.58 -3.63
CA GLN A 118 22.76 -4.48 -2.84
C GLN A 118 22.90 -5.10 -1.45
N ASP A 119 22.20 -4.55 -0.46
CA ASP A 119 22.02 -5.21 0.83
C ASP A 119 21.00 -6.35 0.69
N VAL A 120 21.40 -7.58 1.00
CA VAL A 120 20.54 -8.78 0.93
C VAL A 120 19.85 -9.05 2.27
N SER A 121 20.30 -8.44 3.35
CA SER A 121 19.86 -8.71 4.72
C SER A 121 18.37 -8.37 4.88
N GLY A 122 17.53 -9.38 5.14
CA GLY A 122 16.09 -9.20 5.26
C GLY A 122 15.39 -8.69 4.00
N GLY A 123 16.04 -8.83 2.82
CA GLY A 123 15.58 -8.30 1.53
C GLY A 123 15.95 -6.84 1.30
N GLY A 124 16.79 -6.25 2.17
CA GLY A 124 17.33 -4.90 2.00
C GLY A 124 16.25 -3.84 1.78
N HIS A 125 16.44 -3.06 0.72
CA HIS A 125 15.49 -2.02 0.30
C HIS A 125 14.24 -2.57 -0.44
N PHE A 126 14.23 -3.85 -0.81
CA PHE A 126 13.09 -4.55 -1.43
C PHE A 126 12.15 -5.20 -0.41
N SER A 127 12.45 -5.06 0.86
CA SER A 127 11.67 -5.63 1.95
C SER A 127 10.31 -4.96 2.12
N GLY A 128 9.26 -5.74 2.44
CA GLY A 128 7.97 -5.21 2.90
C GLY A 128 8.07 -4.29 4.13
N ARG A 129 9.23 -4.28 4.83
CA ARG A 129 9.52 -3.35 5.93
C ARG A 129 9.43 -1.88 5.49
N LEU A 130 9.79 -1.60 4.22
CA LEU A 130 9.79 -0.24 3.64
C LEU A 130 8.37 0.32 3.42
N THR A 131 7.32 -0.47 3.63
CA THR A 131 5.95 0.04 3.68
C THR A 131 5.65 0.84 4.96
N ALA A 132 6.44 0.71 6.03
CA ALA A 132 6.24 1.54 7.22
C ALA A 132 6.50 3.03 6.96
N PRO A 133 7.60 3.45 6.31
CA PRO A 133 7.77 4.83 5.85
C PRO A 133 6.67 5.32 4.89
N LEU A 134 6.19 4.47 3.98
CA LEU A 134 5.06 4.79 3.11
C LEU A 134 3.80 5.08 3.94
N CYS A 135 3.54 4.27 4.98
CA CYS A 135 2.41 4.49 5.89
C CYS A 135 2.57 5.73 6.76
N ILE A 136 3.80 6.20 7.06
CA ILE A 136 3.99 7.51 7.72
C ILE A 136 3.47 8.61 6.78
N ALA A 137 3.94 8.65 5.53
CA ALA A 137 3.51 9.67 4.57
C ALA A 137 2.01 9.60 4.31
N GLY A 138 1.47 8.39 4.06
CA GLY A 138 0.05 8.20 3.82
C GLY A 138 -0.82 8.52 5.03
N GLY A 139 -0.37 8.18 6.25
CA GLY A 139 -1.09 8.49 7.49
C GLY A 139 -1.19 10.00 7.74
N ILE A 140 -0.15 10.78 7.41
CA ILE A 140 -0.21 12.25 7.43
C ILE A 140 -1.21 12.74 6.38
N CYS A 141 -1.15 12.23 5.13
CA CYS A 141 -2.10 12.61 4.09
C CYS A 141 -3.56 12.26 4.47
N LEU A 142 -3.80 11.14 5.15
CA LEU A 142 -5.14 10.76 5.64
C LEU A 142 -5.72 11.79 6.60
N GLN A 143 -4.91 12.30 7.53
CA GLN A 143 -5.34 13.34 8.47
C GLN A 143 -5.72 14.63 7.73
N LEU A 144 -4.90 15.04 6.76
CA LEU A 144 -5.13 16.24 5.96
C LEU A 144 -6.37 16.10 5.05
N LEU A 145 -6.59 14.92 4.48
CA LEU A 145 -7.77 14.63 3.66
C LEU A 145 -9.07 14.64 4.47
N ARG A 146 -9.06 14.15 5.72
CA ARG A 146 -10.25 14.22 6.59
C ARG A 146 -10.67 15.66 6.90
N GLN A 147 -9.74 16.59 7.01
CA GLN A 147 -10.06 18.02 7.19
C GLN A 147 -10.81 18.58 5.99
N GLU A 148 -10.63 17.96 4.80
CA GLU A 148 -11.33 18.29 3.57
C GLU A 148 -12.62 17.47 3.35
N GLY A 149 -13.02 16.65 4.33
CA GLY A 149 -14.19 15.78 4.23
C GLY A 149 -13.98 14.54 3.35
N ILE A 150 -12.73 14.20 3.02
CA ILE A 150 -12.38 13.02 2.21
C ILE A 150 -11.95 11.89 3.14
N GLU A 151 -12.63 10.75 3.03
CA GLU A 151 -12.33 9.57 3.83
C GLU A 151 -11.84 8.42 2.94
N ILE A 152 -10.86 7.67 3.46
CA ILE A 152 -10.27 6.51 2.78
C ILE A 152 -10.29 5.34 3.74
N PHE A 153 -10.81 4.22 3.26
CA PHE A 153 -10.82 2.96 4.00
C PHE A 153 -10.64 1.78 3.05
N ALA A 154 -10.05 0.71 3.55
CA ALA A 154 -9.82 -0.49 2.76
C ALA A 154 -10.20 -1.75 3.53
N ARG A 155 -10.48 -2.83 2.78
CA ARG A 155 -10.84 -4.13 3.30
C ARG A 155 -10.15 -5.26 2.55
N ILE A 156 -10.17 -6.44 3.14
CA ILE A 156 -9.80 -7.68 2.45
C ILE A 156 -11.03 -8.16 1.66
N VAL A 157 -10.85 -8.34 0.34
CA VAL A 157 -11.85 -8.93 -0.55
C VAL A 157 -11.66 -10.42 -0.67
N SER A 158 -10.42 -10.88 -0.80
CA SER A 158 -10.19 -12.32 -0.89
C SER A 158 -8.83 -12.72 -0.31
N ILE A 159 -8.75 -13.96 0.18
CA ILE A 159 -7.51 -14.64 0.55
C ILE A 159 -7.62 -16.09 0.08
N ALA A 160 -6.57 -16.60 -0.57
CA ALA A 160 -6.50 -17.99 -1.06
C ALA A 160 -7.70 -18.40 -1.94
N GLY A 161 -8.30 -17.46 -2.68
CA GLY A 161 -9.48 -17.71 -3.51
C GLY A 161 -10.82 -17.66 -2.77
N ILE A 162 -10.83 -17.57 -1.44
CA ILE A 162 -12.04 -17.35 -0.63
C ILE A 162 -12.39 -15.87 -0.75
N THR A 163 -13.61 -15.53 -1.19
CA THR A 163 -14.01 -14.16 -1.52
C THR A 163 -15.19 -13.69 -0.68
N ASP A 164 -15.08 -12.47 -0.13
CA ASP A 164 -16.16 -11.73 0.52
C ASP A 164 -16.75 -10.73 -0.49
N GLY A 165 -17.92 -11.08 -1.05
CA GLY A 165 -18.62 -10.29 -2.06
C GLY A 165 -19.49 -9.15 -1.51
N ALA A 166 -19.55 -8.97 -0.20
CA ALA A 166 -20.38 -7.92 0.40
C ALA A 166 -19.82 -6.52 0.04
N PRO A 167 -20.67 -5.47 -0.07
CA PRO A 167 -20.24 -4.11 -0.33
C PRO A 167 -19.33 -3.59 0.80
N CYS A 168 -18.29 -2.82 0.44
CA CYS A 168 -17.41 -2.20 1.42
C CYS A 168 -18.13 -1.11 2.22
N ALA A 169 -17.90 -1.07 3.53
CA ALA A 169 -18.40 -0.03 4.42
C ALA A 169 -17.26 0.48 5.33
N ALA A 170 -17.29 1.77 5.68
CA ALA A 170 -16.25 2.41 6.49
C ALA A 170 -16.00 1.71 7.85
N ALA A 171 -17.05 1.13 8.45
CA ALA A 171 -16.96 0.40 9.73
C ALA A 171 -15.98 -0.79 9.71
N VAL A 172 -15.61 -1.29 8.52
CA VAL A 172 -14.67 -2.42 8.38
C VAL A 172 -13.26 -2.04 8.81
N SER A 173 -12.85 -0.79 8.63
CA SER A 173 -11.50 -0.32 8.95
C SER A 173 -11.11 -0.43 10.43
N GLY A 174 -12.11 -0.51 11.33
CA GLY A 174 -11.90 -0.72 12.77
C GLY A 174 -11.73 -2.18 13.19
N LYS A 175 -11.94 -3.15 12.28
CA LYS A 175 -11.82 -4.57 12.61
C LYS A 175 -10.35 -5.02 12.63
N PRO A 176 -9.94 -5.90 13.56
CA PRO A 176 -8.58 -6.49 13.56
C PRO A 176 -8.27 -7.32 12.29
N PHE A 177 -9.33 -7.88 11.66
CA PHE A 177 -9.27 -8.54 10.36
C PHE A 177 -10.35 -7.90 9.49
N PRO A 178 -9.98 -6.94 8.61
CA PRO A 178 -10.93 -6.04 7.96
C PRO A 178 -11.65 -6.71 6.78
N VAL A 179 -12.65 -7.54 7.09
CA VAL A 179 -13.64 -8.14 6.17
C VAL A 179 -15.04 -7.68 6.55
N VAL A 180 -15.97 -7.69 5.61
CA VAL A 180 -17.38 -7.34 5.89
C VAL A 180 -18.08 -8.49 6.60
N THR A 181 -17.99 -9.69 6.04
CA THR A 181 -18.65 -10.90 6.54
C THR A 181 -17.70 -11.69 7.44
N ASP A 182 -18.01 -11.75 8.74
CA ASP A 182 -17.12 -12.34 9.74
C ASP A 182 -16.91 -13.85 9.50
N GLU A 183 -17.94 -14.60 9.08
CA GLU A 183 -17.85 -16.03 8.77
C GLU A 183 -16.90 -16.31 7.60
N ILE A 184 -16.90 -15.45 6.57
CA ILE A 184 -15.94 -15.54 5.46
C ILE A 184 -14.54 -15.16 5.95
N GLY A 185 -14.45 -14.18 6.83
CA GLY A 185 -13.20 -13.81 7.49
C GLY A 185 -12.58 -14.96 8.28
N GLU A 186 -13.38 -15.76 8.98
CA GLU A 186 -12.91 -16.96 9.68
C GLU A 186 -12.37 -18.01 8.69
N GLN A 187 -13.05 -18.25 7.57
CA GLN A 187 -12.56 -19.16 6.52
C GLN A 187 -11.23 -18.69 5.94
N MET A 188 -11.09 -17.40 5.65
CA MET A 188 -9.83 -16.81 5.20
C MET A 188 -8.71 -17.00 6.21
N GLN A 189 -8.99 -16.79 7.50
CA GLN A 189 -8.01 -17.01 8.58
C GLN A 189 -7.59 -18.48 8.68
N GLN A 190 -8.52 -19.42 8.52
CA GLN A 190 -8.19 -20.85 8.50
C GLN A 190 -7.30 -21.20 7.30
N ALA A 191 -7.55 -20.63 6.11
CA ALA A 191 -6.70 -20.84 4.94
C ALA A 191 -5.27 -20.32 5.18
N ILE A 192 -5.12 -19.16 5.84
CA ILE A 192 -3.80 -18.64 6.24
C ILE A 192 -3.08 -19.60 7.20
N LEU A 193 -3.79 -20.11 8.19
CA LEU A 193 -3.22 -21.02 9.19
C LEU A 193 -2.84 -22.37 8.58
N ALA A 194 -3.62 -22.88 7.64
CA ALA A 194 -3.30 -24.09 6.89
C ALA A 194 -2.01 -23.90 6.06
N ALA A 195 -1.91 -22.81 5.30
CA ALA A 195 -0.68 -22.49 4.56
C ALA A 195 0.54 -22.36 5.48
N LYS A 196 0.37 -21.71 6.65
CA LYS A 196 1.43 -21.61 7.66
C LYS A 196 1.89 -22.96 8.19
N ALA A 197 0.95 -23.91 8.44
CA ALA A 197 1.25 -25.26 8.89
C ALA A 197 2.04 -26.03 7.84
N ASP A 198 1.69 -25.85 6.56
CA ASP A 198 2.38 -26.46 5.42
C ASP A 198 3.74 -25.81 5.09
N GLY A 199 4.15 -24.78 5.83
CA GLY A 199 5.37 -24.02 5.55
C GLY A 199 5.30 -23.20 4.25
N ASP A 200 4.09 -22.87 3.79
CA ASP A 200 3.78 -22.17 2.56
C ASP A 200 3.14 -20.78 2.84
N SER A 201 2.68 -20.08 1.80
CA SER A 201 2.04 -18.78 1.90
C SER A 201 0.88 -18.64 0.91
N VAL A 202 -0.03 -17.71 1.19
CA VAL A 202 -1.16 -17.37 0.33
C VAL A 202 -1.21 -15.87 0.07
N GLY A 203 -1.75 -15.50 -1.08
CA GLY A 203 -2.04 -14.13 -1.49
C GLY A 203 -3.51 -13.79 -1.33
N GLY A 204 -3.89 -12.61 -1.84
CA GLY A 204 -5.28 -12.17 -1.84
C GLY A 204 -5.45 -10.78 -2.45
N VAL A 205 -6.62 -10.20 -2.25
CA VAL A 205 -7.03 -8.91 -2.83
C VAL A 205 -7.50 -7.97 -1.74
N VAL A 206 -7.04 -6.73 -1.81
CA VAL A 206 -7.50 -5.60 -0.99
C VAL A 206 -8.31 -4.66 -1.87
N GLU A 207 -9.49 -4.25 -1.42
CA GLU A 207 -10.30 -3.18 -2.01
C GLU A 207 -10.16 -1.91 -1.17
N CYS A 208 -9.99 -0.78 -1.84
CA CYS A 208 -9.93 0.53 -1.22
C CYS A 208 -11.04 1.42 -1.80
N VAL A 209 -11.64 2.19 -0.91
CA VAL A 209 -12.71 3.14 -1.24
C VAL A 209 -12.31 4.51 -0.73
N VAL A 210 -12.43 5.52 -1.60
CA VAL A 210 -12.30 6.94 -1.24
C VAL A 210 -13.66 7.60 -1.39
N THR A 211 -14.16 8.22 -0.35
CA THR A 211 -15.43 8.97 -0.34
C THR A 211 -15.18 10.45 -0.09
N GLY A 212 -16.16 11.29 -0.43
CA GLY A 212 -16.06 12.75 -0.24
C GLY A 212 -15.13 13.45 -1.24
N CYS A 213 -14.57 12.71 -2.20
CA CYS A 213 -13.70 13.29 -3.22
C CYS A 213 -14.50 14.16 -4.19
N PRO A 214 -14.16 15.46 -4.37
CA PRO A 214 -14.88 16.31 -5.31
C PRO A 214 -14.66 15.84 -6.76
N ALA A 215 -15.59 16.15 -7.65
CA ALA A 215 -15.35 16.02 -9.08
C ALA A 215 -14.24 17.01 -9.54
N GLY A 216 -13.40 16.57 -10.48
CA GLY A 216 -12.40 17.44 -11.10
C GLY A 216 -10.96 17.26 -10.59
N LEU A 217 -10.65 16.24 -9.78
CA LEU A 217 -9.27 15.91 -9.42
C LEU A 217 -8.65 14.97 -10.45
N GLY A 218 -7.38 15.19 -10.76
CA GLY A 218 -6.62 14.44 -11.76
C GLY A 218 -6.62 15.11 -13.12
N GLU A 219 -5.93 14.50 -14.05
CA GLU A 219 -5.65 15.02 -15.39
C GLU A 219 -5.92 13.94 -16.45
N PRO A 220 -6.13 14.29 -17.70
CA PRO A 220 -6.20 13.28 -18.74
C PRO A 220 -4.85 12.58 -18.94
N MET A 221 -4.88 11.35 -19.47
CA MET A 221 -3.72 10.54 -19.84
C MET A 221 -2.80 10.22 -18.63
N PHE A 222 -1.57 10.75 -18.61
CA PHE A 222 -0.50 10.33 -17.68
C PHE A 222 -0.69 10.85 -16.25
N GLY A 223 -1.37 11.98 -16.07
CA GLY A 223 -1.67 12.57 -14.77
C GLY A 223 -2.99 12.10 -14.16
N GLY A 224 -3.65 11.13 -14.77
CA GLY A 224 -4.95 10.61 -14.33
C GLY A 224 -4.92 10.01 -12.93
N MET A 225 -6.07 10.01 -12.25
CA MET A 225 -6.18 9.46 -10.91
C MET A 225 -5.85 7.97 -10.86
N GLU A 226 -6.26 7.19 -11.89
CA GLU A 226 -5.88 5.78 -11.99
C GLU A 226 -4.36 5.61 -12.07
N ASN A 227 -3.68 6.46 -12.85
CA ASN A 227 -2.23 6.42 -13.00
C ASN A 227 -1.53 6.74 -11.69
N ARG A 228 -1.97 7.79 -10.97
CA ARG A 228 -1.39 8.22 -9.67
C ARG A 228 -1.57 7.13 -8.61
N ILE A 229 -2.80 6.61 -8.48
CA ILE A 229 -3.11 5.53 -7.53
C ILE A 229 -2.31 4.26 -7.90
N ALA A 230 -2.33 3.85 -9.17
CA ALA A 230 -1.62 2.65 -9.61
C ALA A 230 -0.11 2.76 -9.38
N GLN A 231 0.51 3.91 -9.67
CA GLN A 231 1.94 4.15 -9.43
C GLN A 231 2.33 3.91 -7.96
N LEU A 232 1.54 4.46 -7.02
CA LEU A 232 1.80 4.33 -5.59
C LEU A 232 1.46 2.94 -5.06
N VAL A 233 0.38 2.32 -5.56
CA VAL A 233 -0.01 0.95 -5.18
C VAL A 233 1.01 -0.06 -5.69
N PHE A 234 1.54 0.06 -6.93
CA PHE A 234 2.60 -0.82 -7.43
C PHE A 234 3.96 -0.60 -6.74
N ALA A 235 4.15 0.51 -6.03
CA ALA A 235 5.32 0.70 -5.16
C ALA A 235 5.25 -0.18 -3.89
N ILE A 236 4.07 -0.69 -3.52
CA ILE A 236 3.92 -1.64 -2.41
C ILE A 236 4.46 -3.01 -2.85
N PRO A 237 5.43 -3.60 -2.11
CA PRO A 237 5.94 -4.93 -2.45
C PRO A 237 4.84 -5.98 -2.53
N ALA A 238 4.97 -6.91 -3.46
CA ALA A 238 4.07 -8.02 -3.76
C ALA A 238 2.78 -7.66 -4.52
N VAL A 239 2.48 -6.42 -4.80
CA VAL A 239 1.38 -6.05 -5.70
C VAL A 239 1.66 -6.59 -7.11
N LYS A 240 0.63 -7.18 -7.75
CA LYS A 240 0.68 -7.78 -9.07
C LYS A 240 -0.44 -7.34 -10.01
N GLY A 241 -1.47 -6.69 -9.48
CA GLY A 241 -2.57 -6.17 -10.28
C GLY A 241 -3.27 -5.04 -9.55
N VAL A 242 -3.82 -4.12 -10.33
CA VAL A 242 -4.70 -3.04 -9.86
C VAL A 242 -5.85 -2.95 -10.85
N GLU A 243 -7.09 -2.84 -10.36
CA GLU A 243 -8.26 -2.60 -11.19
C GLU A 243 -9.18 -1.57 -10.52
N PHE A 244 -9.93 -0.82 -11.34
CA PHE A 244 -10.84 0.23 -10.90
C PHE A 244 -12.28 -0.11 -11.25
N GLY A 245 -13.22 0.17 -10.35
CA GLY A 245 -14.63 -0.10 -10.56
C GLY A 245 -14.93 -1.56 -10.93
N ALA A 246 -15.56 -1.79 -12.08
CA ALA A 246 -15.83 -3.13 -12.62
C ALA A 246 -14.53 -3.87 -13.01
N GLY A 247 -13.41 -3.15 -13.20
CA GLY A 247 -12.11 -3.72 -13.50
C GLY A 247 -12.13 -4.59 -14.76
N PHE A 248 -11.54 -5.78 -14.70
CA PHE A 248 -11.52 -6.71 -15.83
C PHE A 248 -12.90 -7.21 -16.26
N ALA A 249 -13.91 -7.17 -15.36
CA ALA A 249 -15.27 -7.57 -15.73
C ALA A 249 -15.90 -6.63 -16.78
N ALA A 250 -15.47 -5.37 -16.84
CA ALA A 250 -15.92 -4.41 -17.85
C ALA A 250 -15.68 -4.90 -19.30
N ALA A 251 -14.64 -5.71 -19.53
CA ALA A 251 -14.34 -6.27 -20.85
C ALA A 251 -15.41 -7.24 -21.38
N ALA A 252 -16.25 -7.80 -20.50
CA ALA A 252 -17.35 -8.68 -20.84
C ALA A 252 -18.71 -7.96 -20.93
N MET A 253 -18.76 -6.68 -20.54
CA MET A 253 -19.99 -5.87 -20.52
C MET A 253 -20.24 -5.19 -21.86
N ARG A 254 -21.50 -4.96 -22.20
CA ARG A 254 -21.87 -4.05 -23.29
C ARG A 254 -21.76 -2.59 -22.81
N GLY A 255 -21.56 -1.65 -23.72
CA GLY A 255 -21.49 -0.22 -23.37
C GLY A 255 -22.71 0.27 -22.60
N SER A 256 -23.93 -0.19 -22.97
CA SER A 256 -25.17 0.14 -22.27
C SER A 256 -25.27 -0.44 -20.85
N GLU A 257 -24.48 -1.45 -20.52
CA GLU A 257 -24.42 -2.08 -19.19
C GLU A 257 -23.29 -1.46 -18.35
N ASN A 258 -22.17 -1.12 -19.00
CA ASN A 258 -21.01 -0.55 -18.33
C ASN A 258 -21.14 0.96 -18.08
N ASN A 259 -21.85 1.70 -18.93
CA ASN A 259 -21.94 3.14 -18.81
C ASN A 259 -22.69 3.56 -17.54
N ASP A 260 -22.05 4.38 -16.72
CA ASP A 260 -22.62 4.95 -15.50
C ASP A 260 -23.51 6.15 -15.90
N ALA A 261 -24.85 5.91 -15.96
CA ALA A 261 -25.81 6.94 -16.37
C ALA A 261 -25.83 8.09 -15.35
N PHE A 262 -25.71 9.33 -15.84
CA PHE A 262 -25.83 10.51 -14.97
C PHE A 262 -27.26 10.68 -14.44
N CYS A 263 -27.37 11.09 -13.19
CA CYS A 263 -28.63 11.39 -12.50
C CYS A 263 -28.48 12.62 -11.60
N MET A 264 -29.61 13.21 -11.20
CA MET A 264 -29.65 14.28 -10.19
C MET A 264 -30.02 13.67 -8.85
N GLU A 265 -29.19 13.85 -7.85
CA GLU A 265 -29.45 13.43 -6.47
C GLU A 265 -29.20 14.60 -5.52
N ASN A 266 -30.22 15.04 -4.78
CA ASN A 266 -30.18 16.18 -3.85
C ASN A 266 -29.57 17.47 -4.43
N GLY A 267 -29.78 17.73 -5.73
CA GLY A 267 -29.26 18.91 -6.43
C GLY A 267 -27.82 18.78 -6.93
N GLU A 268 -27.20 17.62 -6.76
CA GLU A 268 -25.87 17.29 -7.26
C GLU A 268 -25.95 16.33 -8.47
N ILE A 269 -24.97 16.43 -9.35
CA ILE A 269 -24.79 15.46 -10.44
C ILE A 269 -24.08 14.23 -9.87
N ARG A 270 -24.70 13.07 -10.03
CA ARG A 270 -24.19 11.76 -9.64
C ARG A 270 -24.31 10.77 -10.80
N THR A 271 -23.90 9.54 -10.58
CA THR A 271 -24.15 8.43 -11.50
C THR A 271 -24.98 7.34 -10.81
N ALA A 272 -25.88 6.71 -11.56
CA ALA A 272 -26.76 5.65 -11.04
C ALA A 272 -26.00 4.36 -10.66
N THR A 273 -24.87 4.12 -11.31
CA THR A 273 -23.93 3.02 -11.06
C THR A 273 -22.53 3.59 -10.93
N ASN A 274 -21.55 2.77 -10.57
CA ASN A 274 -20.15 3.20 -10.43
C ASN A 274 -19.18 2.16 -11.03
N ASN A 275 -19.48 1.71 -12.25
CA ASN A 275 -18.66 0.73 -12.97
C ASN A 275 -17.27 1.29 -13.32
N CYS A 276 -17.17 2.62 -13.55
CA CYS A 276 -15.91 3.31 -13.79
C CYS A 276 -15.09 3.55 -12.52
N GLY A 277 -15.65 3.25 -11.33
CA GLY A 277 -14.92 3.40 -10.06
C GLY A 277 -14.62 4.83 -9.66
N GLY A 278 -15.50 5.80 -10.00
CA GLY A 278 -15.40 7.20 -9.59
C GLY A 278 -14.49 8.07 -10.47
N ILE A 279 -13.97 7.55 -11.57
CA ILE A 279 -13.00 8.23 -12.42
C ILE A 279 -13.43 8.11 -13.89
N LEU A 280 -13.49 9.25 -14.58
CA LEU A 280 -13.82 9.33 -16.00
C LEU A 280 -12.75 10.15 -16.72
N GLY A 281 -12.08 9.55 -17.70
CA GLY A 281 -11.01 10.20 -18.46
C GLY A 281 -9.81 10.64 -17.61
N GLY A 282 -9.52 9.94 -16.51
CA GLY A 282 -8.47 10.28 -15.56
C GLY A 282 -8.87 11.26 -14.47
N ILE A 283 -10.12 11.74 -14.48
CA ILE A 283 -10.62 12.82 -13.60
C ILE A 283 -11.74 12.27 -12.71
N THR A 284 -11.75 12.63 -11.44
CA THR A 284 -12.80 12.22 -10.50
C THR A 284 -14.15 12.82 -10.90
N ASN A 285 -15.22 12.04 -10.74
CA ASN A 285 -16.59 12.45 -11.09
C ASN A 285 -17.50 12.76 -9.88
N GLY A 286 -16.95 12.75 -8.65
CA GLY A 286 -17.70 12.97 -7.40
C GLY A 286 -18.31 11.70 -6.80
N MET A 287 -18.30 10.57 -7.52
CA MET A 287 -18.63 9.26 -6.97
C MET A 287 -17.47 8.71 -6.13
N PRO A 288 -17.70 7.71 -5.26
CA PRO A 288 -16.60 7.05 -4.56
C PRO A 288 -15.56 6.48 -5.53
N ILE A 289 -14.27 6.75 -5.28
CA ILE A 289 -13.21 6.05 -6.01
C ILE A 289 -13.13 4.65 -5.43
N VAL A 290 -13.25 3.64 -6.28
CA VAL A 290 -13.18 2.22 -5.87
C VAL A 290 -12.13 1.52 -6.71
N PHE A 291 -11.14 0.91 -6.05
CA PHE A 291 -10.12 0.12 -6.73
C PHE A 291 -9.72 -1.10 -5.91
N ARG A 292 -9.14 -2.10 -6.56
CA ARG A 292 -8.66 -3.33 -5.94
C ARG A 292 -7.21 -3.58 -6.31
N ALA A 293 -6.44 -4.09 -5.32
CA ALA A 293 -5.04 -4.44 -5.47
C ALA A 293 -4.83 -5.93 -5.16
N ALA A 294 -4.23 -6.66 -6.11
CA ALA A 294 -3.90 -8.07 -5.96
C ALA A 294 -2.47 -8.25 -5.42
N PHE A 295 -2.35 -9.03 -4.36
CA PHE A 295 -1.10 -9.37 -3.69
C PHE A 295 -0.74 -10.82 -3.93
N LYS A 296 0.47 -11.07 -4.46
CA LYS A 296 0.99 -12.43 -4.57
C LYS A 296 1.35 -13.01 -3.19
N PRO A 297 1.43 -14.34 -3.06
CA PRO A 297 1.98 -15.00 -1.87
C PRO A 297 3.39 -14.53 -1.53
N THR A 298 3.75 -14.59 -0.26
CA THR A 298 5.10 -14.28 0.23
C THR A 298 6.11 -15.27 -0.37
N PRO A 299 7.20 -14.82 -1.01
CA PRO A 299 8.16 -15.72 -1.66
C PRO A 299 9.08 -16.46 -0.68
N SER A 300 9.24 -15.95 0.54
CA SER A 300 10.04 -16.60 1.59
C SER A 300 9.19 -17.63 2.31
N ILE A 301 9.32 -18.90 1.92
CA ILE A 301 8.59 -20.03 2.49
C ILE A 301 9.55 -21.11 2.97
N ARG A 302 9.06 -21.98 3.89
CA ARG A 302 9.86 -23.09 4.45
C ARG A 302 9.90 -24.31 3.54
N ARG A 303 8.96 -24.41 2.60
CA ARG A 303 8.97 -25.50 1.62
C ARG A 303 10.19 -25.37 0.75
N GLU A 304 10.77 -26.50 0.39
CA GLU A 304 11.87 -26.57 -0.56
C GLU A 304 11.40 -26.10 -1.94
N GLN A 305 12.21 -25.22 -2.56
CA GLN A 305 11.96 -24.62 -3.87
C GLN A 305 13.20 -24.83 -4.76
N ARG A 306 12.99 -24.94 -6.05
CA ARG A 306 14.07 -24.90 -7.03
C ARG A 306 14.66 -23.49 -7.11
N SER A 307 15.97 -23.40 -7.17
CA SER A 307 16.73 -22.18 -7.37
C SER A 307 18.03 -22.51 -8.10
N VAL A 308 18.96 -21.54 -8.14
CA VAL A 308 20.27 -21.69 -8.77
C VAL A 308 21.35 -21.11 -7.85
N SER A 309 22.54 -21.69 -7.86
CA SER A 309 23.73 -21.07 -7.31
C SER A 309 24.33 -20.14 -8.35
N LEU A 310 24.39 -18.84 -8.06
CA LEU A 310 24.91 -17.83 -8.97
C LEU A 310 26.44 -17.95 -9.15
N SER A 311 27.15 -18.38 -8.13
CA SER A 311 28.60 -18.56 -8.19
C SER A 311 29.02 -19.82 -8.96
N ARG A 312 28.24 -20.91 -8.85
CA ARG A 312 28.54 -22.20 -9.49
C ARG A 312 27.85 -22.38 -10.83
N MET A 313 26.84 -21.52 -11.14
CA MET A 313 26.03 -21.60 -12.34
C MET A 313 25.34 -22.98 -12.52
N GLU A 314 24.79 -23.50 -11.42
CA GLU A 314 24.10 -24.80 -11.41
C GLU A 314 22.75 -24.73 -10.69
N GLU A 315 21.84 -25.62 -11.02
CA GLU A 315 20.56 -25.78 -10.32
C GLU A 315 20.79 -26.30 -8.90
N CYS A 316 20.01 -25.78 -7.96
CA CYS A 316 20.02 -26.22 -6.58
C CYS A 316 18.62 -26.07 -5.96
N THR A 317 18.49 -26.49 -4.71
CA THR A 317 17.26 -26.26 -3.93
C THR A 317 17.52 -25.29 -2.79
N LEU A 318 16.46 -24.55 -2.41
CA LEU A 318 16.46 -23.58 -1.34
C LEU A 318 15.22 -23.76 -0.48
N SER A 319 15.43 -23.82 0.82
CA SER A 319 14.38 -23.62 1.85
C SER A 319 14.75 -22.35 2.62
N VAL A 320 13.79 -21.47 2.85
CA VAL A 320 14.04 -20.21 3.56
C VAL A 320 13.54 -20.35 5.00
N PRO A 321 14.40 -20.74 5.94
CA PRO A 321 14.05 -20.75 7.35
C PRO A 321 13.86 -19.32 7.83
N GLY A 322 12.99 -19.11 8.83
CA GLY A 322 12.82 -17.78 9.42
C GLY A 322 11.38 -17.45 9.81
N ARG A 323 11.19 -16.18 10.17
CA ARG A 323 9.92 -15.63 10.65
C ARG A 323 9.22 -14.86 9.53
N HIS A 324 8.60 -15.59 8.59
CA HIS A 324 7.91 -15.01 7.46
C HIS A 324 6.40 -14.93 7.68
N ASP A 325 5.74 -13.97 7.03
CA ASP A 325 4.29 -13.87 7.02
C ASP A 325 3.70 -14.98 6.11
N PRO A 326 2.79 -15.82 6.59
CA PRO A 326 2.09 -16.79 5.74
C PRO A 326 1.11 -16.09 4.78
N CYS A 327 0.70 -14.86 5.12
CA CYS A 327 -0.10 -13.98 4.27
C CYS A 327 0.15 -12.54 4.68
N ILE A 328 0.51 -11.69 3.70
CA ILE A 328 0.76 -10.26 3.95
C ILE A 328 -0.50 -9.40 3.83
N VAL A 329 -1.58 -9.93 3.25
CA VAL A 329 -2.79 -9.17 2.89
C VAL A 329 -3.38 -8.37 4.06
N PRO A 330 -3.54 -8.92 5.28
CA PRO A 330 -4.07 -8.16 6.41
C PRO A 330 -3.23 -6.92 6.76
N ARG A 331 -1.91 -7.02 6.60
CA ARG A 331 -0.96 -5.92 6.85
C ARG A 331 -0.82 -4.98 5.65
N ALA A 332 -1.24 -5.40 4.47
CA ALA A 332 -1.23 -4.59 3.25
C ALA A 332 -2.41 -3.60 3.22
N VAL A 333 -3.50 -3.86 3.94
CA VAL A 333 -4.67 -2.97 3.98
C VAL A 333 -4.30 -1.52 4.28
N PRO A 334 -3.62 -1.17 5.39
CA PRO A 334 -3.21 0.22 5.64
C PRO A 334 -2.15 0.73 4.65
N CYS A 335 -1.39 -0.14 3.99
CA CYS A 335 -0.45 0.29 2.96
C CYS A 335 -1.20 0.78 1.69
N VAL A 336 -2.31 0.13 1.35
CA VAL A 336 -3.16 0.53 0.23
C VAL A 336 -3.90 1.84 0.54
N GLU A 337 -4.42 2.00 1.76
CA GLU A 337 -4.99 3.27 2.24
C GLU A 337 -3.95 4.40 2.16
N ALA A 338 -2.72 4.15 2.61
CA ALA A 338 -1.62 5.11 2.54
C ALA A 338 -1.30 5.53 1.10
N ALA A 339 -1.21 4.57 0.17
CA ALA A 339 -0.96 4.85 -1.23
C ALA A 339 -2.08 5.69 -1.87
N ALA A 340 -3.33 5.34 -1.59
CA ALA A 340 -4.50 6.11 -2.03
C ALA A 340 -4.48 7.55 -1.46
N ALA A 341 -4.18 7.70 -0.17
CA ALA A 341 -4.13 9.00 0.49
C ALA A 341 -3.09 9.94 -0.13
N ILE A 342 -1.89 9.42 -0.42
CA ILE A 342 -0.85 10.20 -1.09
C ILE A 342 -1.32 10.65 -2.48
N ALA A 343 -1.90 9.73 -3.28
CA ALA A 343 -2.38 10.04 -4.63
C ALA A 343 -3.47 11.11 -4.64
N VAL A 344 -4.46 10.96 -3.76
CA VAL A 344 -5.60 11.88 -3.68
C VAL A 344 -5.17 13.23 -3.14
N TYR A 345 -4.33 13.27 -2.11
CA TYR A 345 -3.85 14.54 -1.56
C TYR A 345 -2.94 15.29 -2.53
N ASP A 346 -2.09 14.59 -3.28
CA ASP A 346 -1.27 15.17 -4.34
C ASP A 346 -2.12 15.80 -5.44
N ALA A 347 -3.18 15.12 -5.89
CA ALA A 347 -4.12 15.66 -6.87
C ALA A 347 -4.94 16.85 -6.32
N LEU A 348 -5.29 16.83 -5.03
CA LEU A 348 -5.98 17.95 -4.38
C LEU A 348 -5.10 19.20 -4.32
N LEU A 349 -3.81 19.04 -4.00
CA LEU A 349 -2.84 20.16 -4.04
C LEU A 349 -2.68 20.74 -5.44
N GLU A 350 -2.75 19.92 -6.48
CA GLU A 350 -2.74 20.35 -7.87
C GLU A 350 -3.99 21.17 -8.22
N ALA A 351 -5.18 20.64 -7.91
CA ALA A 351 -6.44 21.32 -8.19
C ALA A 351 -6.54 22.70 -7.53
N ARG A 352 -5.97 22.87 -6.35
CA ARG A 352 -5.91 24.17 -5.65
C ARG A 352 -5.14 25.25 -6.44
N LYS A 353 -4.18 24.86 -7.29
CA LYS A 353 -3.45 25.79 -8.15
C LYS A 353 -4.33 26.36 -9.26
N TYR A 354 -5.21 25.53 -9.83
CA TYR A 354 -6.15 25.97 -10.88
C TYR A 354 -7.30 26.81 -10.33
N GLN A 355 -7.79 26.52 -9.12
CA GLN A 355 -8.90 27.28 -8.52
C GLN A 355 -8.53 28.73 -8.17
N LYS A 356 -7.27 29.03 -7.89
CA LYS A 356 -6.77 30.40 -7.65
C LYS A 356 -6.80 31.26 -8.90
N THR A 357 -6.60 30.69 -10.08
CA THR A 357 -6.62 31.42 -11.37
C THR A 357 -8.03 31.67 -11.92
N ALA A 358 -9.07 30.99 -11.40
CA ALA A 358 -10.45 31.20 -11.83
C ALA A 358 -11.20 32.29 -11.02
N ARG A 359 -10.58 32.83 -9.94
CA ARG A 359 -11.17 33.87 -9.07
C ARG A 359 -10.56 35.27 -9.24
N ASP A 360 -9.49 35.40 -10.01
CA ASP A 360 -8.85 36.66 -10.47
C ASP A 360 -9.28 37.01 -11.88
#